data_ad68c9cb4efa5eb2c91724a0a897da22
#
_entry.id   ad68c9cb4efa5eb2c91724a0a897da22
#
_cell.length_a   1.000
_cell.length_b   1.000
_cell.length_c   1.000
_cell.angle_alpha   90.00
_cell.angle_beta   90.00
_cell.angle_gamma   90.00
#
_symmetry.space_group_name_H-M   'P 1'
#
loop_
_entity.id
_entity.type
_entity.pdbx_description
1 polymer ?
#
loop_
_entity_poly.entity_id
_entity_poly.type
_entity_poly.pdbx_seq_one_letter_code
_entity_poly.pdbx_strand_id
1 'polypeptide(L)' 'MDGTNTVSEKRSVVVSPARYVLLSLAQNLTGYTVKAMQRKIERGDWQEGKVWKRAPDGRILIDVQGYEKWIEGR' A
#
# COMPACT_ATOMS: atom_id res chain seq x y z
N MET A 1 -19.72 -24.98 -3.26
CA MET A 1 -19.47 -24.93 -3.05
C MET A 1 -18.97 -24.57 -3.10
N ASP A 2 -19.11 -24.51 -3.02
CA ASP A 2 -18.68 -24.17 -2.93
C ASP A 2 -18.21 -23.50 -2.94
N GLY A 3 -18.46 -23.33 -3.01
CA GLY A 3 -17.93 -22.73 -2.78
C GLY A 3 -17.48 -21.94 -2.94
N THR A 4 -17.59 -21.92 -2.87
CA THR A 4 -17.15 -21.39 -2.86
C THR A 4 -16.72 -20.70 -3.06
N ASN A 5 -16.83 -20.63 -3.04
CA ASN A 5 -16.34 -20.18 -3.12
C ASN A 5 -16.02 -19.44 -3.34
N THR A 6 -16.28 -19.27 -3.44
CA THR A 6 -15.93 -18.81 -3.48
C THR A 6 -15.55 -18.01 -3.53
N VAL A 7 -15.65 -17.80 -3.52
CA VAL A 7 -15.29 -17.30 -3.30
C VAL A 7 -14.76 -16.66 -3.40
N SER A 8 -14.83 -16.59 -3.46
CA SER A 8 -14.27 -16.24 -3.37
C SER A 8 -13.77 -15.71 -3.76
N GLU A 9 -13.86 -15.70 -3.89
CA GLU A 9 -13.31 -15.45 -4.12
C GLU A 9 -13.02 -14.66 -4.41
N LYS A 10 -13.29 -14.35 -4.53
CA LYS A 10 -12.96 -13.78 -4.57
C LYS A 10 -12.54 -13.09 -4.48
N ARG A 11 -12.45 -13.05 -4.32
CA ARG A 11 -11.74 -12.67 -3.98
C ARG A 11 -10.99 -12.28 -4.20
N SER A 12 -10.91 -12.35 -4.32
CA SER A 12 -10.06 -12.12 -4.31
C SER A 12 -9.57 -11.48 -4.68
N VAL A 13 -9.93 -11.11 -4.80
CA VAL A 13 -9.52 -10.59 -4.94
C VAL A 13 -9.09 -9.79 -4.87
N VAL A 14 -9.20 -9.41 -4.64
CA VAL A 14 -8.72 -8.78 -4.36
C VAL A 14 -7.90 -8.45 -4.07
N VAL A 15 -7.80 -8.59 -4.05
CA VAL A 15 -7.08 -8.51 -3.43
C VAL A 15 -5.74 -8.49 -3.66
N SER A 16 -5.07 -9.11 -4.29
CA SER A 16 -3.80 -9.00 -4.27
C SER A 16 -3.28 -7.92 -4.84
N PRO A 17 -2.90 -7.16 -4.12
CA PRO A 17 -2.58 -5.95 -4.59
C PRO A 17 -1.33 -5.88 -5.32
N ALA A 18 -1.24 -4.96 -6.16
CA ALA A 18 -0.01 -4.62 -6.77
C ALA A 18 0.99 -4.23 -5.69
N ARG A 19 2.26 -4.33 -6.01
CA ARG A 19 3.30 -3.90 -5.09
C ARG A 19 3.22 -2.41 -4.81
N TYR A 20 2.84 -1.62 -5.81
CA TYR A 20 2.75 -0.17 -5.68
C TYR A 20 1.30 0.25 -5.79
N VAL A 21 0.82 1.03 -4.84
CA VAL A 21 -0.57 1.48 -4.82
C VAL A 21 -0.63 2.97 -4.52
N LEU A 22 -1.64 3.63 -5.05
CA LEU A 22 -1.87 5.04 -4.76
C LEU A 22 -2.25 5.21 -3.29
N LEU A 23 -2.06 6.43 -2.78
CA LEU A 23 -2.33 6.71 -1.37
C LEU A 23 -3.78 6.40 -0.99
N SER A 24 -4.72 6.64 -1.90
CA SER A 24 -6.13 6.37 -1.59
C SER A 24 -6.37 4.90 -1.31
N LEU A 25 -5.74 4.01 -2.06
CA LEU A 25 -5.86 2.58 -1.79
C LEU A 25 -5.02 2.18 -0.59
N ALA A 26 -3.83 2.76 -0.45
CA ALA A 26 -2.98 2.48 0.69
C ALA A 26 -3.69 2.79 2.00
N GLN A 27 -4.53 3.83 2.02
CA GLN A 27 -5.32 4.14 3.21
C GLN A 27 -6.20 2.97 3.61
N ASN A 28 -6.82 2.32 2.64
CA ASN A 28 -7.67 1.17 2.92
C ASN A 28 -6.86 -0.04 3.38
N LEU A 29 -5.67 -0.20 2.84
CA LEU A 29 -4.83 -1.36 3.15
C LEU A 29 -4.12 -1.23 4.48
N THR A 30 -3.70 -0.01 4.83
CA THR A 30 -2.85 0.20 6.01
C THR A 30 -3.61 0.74 7.21
N GLY A 31 -4.72 1.43 6.96
CA GLY A 31 -5.44 2.13 8.02
C GLY A 31 -4.93 3.54 8.31
N TYR A 32 -3.76 3.92 7.80
CA TYR A 32 -3.31 5.30 7.89
C TYR A 32 -4.12 6.15 6.92
N THR A 33 -4.49 7.36 7.35
CA THR A 33 -5.14 8.28 6.43
C THR A 33 -4.14 8.77 5.40
N VAL A 34 -4.65 9.25 4.26
CA VAL A 34 -3.79 9.84 3.23
C VAL A 34 -2.93 10.95 3.85
N LYS A 35 -3.54 11.79 4.68
CA LYS A 35 -2.82 12.90 5.29
C LYS A 35 -1.70 12.41 6.22
N ALA A 36 -1.98 11.36 6.99
CA ALA A 36 -0.96 10.81 7.88
C ALA A 36 0.21 10.26 7.09
N MET A 37 -0.07 9.58 5.97
CA MET A 37 0.98 9.05 5.11
C MET A 37 1.80 10.18 4.48
N GLN A 38 1.13 11.24 4.03
CA GLN A 38 1.84 12.40 3.48
C GLN A 38 2.78 13.02 4.50
N ARG A 39 2.37 13.07 5.77
CA ARG A 39 3.21 13.61 6.82
C ARG A 39 4.45 12.75 7.05
N LYS A 40 4.27 11.42 7.02
CA LYS A 40 5.42 10.51 7.17
C LYS A 40 6.42 10.69 6.04
N ILE A 41 5.92 10.92 4.84
CA ILE A 41 6.77 11.18 3.68
C ILE A 41 7.51 12.50 3.85
N GLU A 42 6.79 13.55 4.24
CA GLU A 42 7.38 14.88 4.40
C GLU A 42 8.43 14.93 5.50
N ARG A 43 8.21 14.20 6.58
CA ARG A 43 9.16 14.16 7.69
C ARG A 43 10.36 13.27 7.40
N GLY A 44 10.30 12.45 6.36
CA GLY A 44 11.34 11.50 6.08
C GLY A 44 11.24 10.21 6.87
N ASP A 45 10.15 10.01 7.61
CA ASP A 45 9.90 8.75 8.30
C ASP A 45 9.81 7.62 7.28
N TRP A 46 9.18 7.89 6.15
CA TRP A 46 9.09 6.99 5.02
C TRP A 46 9.95 7.56 3.90
N GLN A 47 11.01 6.84 3.56
CA GLN A 47 11.99 7.32 2.59
C GLN A 47 11.63 6.87 1.18
N GLU A 48 11.87 7.76 0.23
CA GLU A 48 11.66 7.44 -1.18
C GLU A 48 12.55 6.27 -1.59
N GLY A 49 11.98 5.35 -2.35
CA GLY A 49 12.71 4.16 -2.76
C GLY A 49 12.61 3.03 -1.77
N LYS A 50 12.14 3.30 -0.54
CA LYS A 50 11.96 2.27 0.49
C LYS A 50 10.49 2.00 0.76
N VAL A 51 9.74 3.03 1.15
CA VAL A 51 8.32 2.87 1.48
C VAL A 51 7.44 3.49 0.42
N TRP A 52 7.95 4.43 -0.34
CA TRP A 52 7.17 5.10 -1.38
C TRP A 52 8.05 5.42 -2.58
N LYS A 53 7.39 5.65 -3.71
CA LYS A 53 8.06 6.11 -4.92
C LYS A 53 7.16 7.05 -5.68
N ARG A 54 7.78 7.89 -6.51
CA ARG A 54 7.02 8.76 -7.38
C ARG A 54 6.92 8.10 -8.76
N ALA A 55 5.69 7.96 -9.24
CA ALA A 55 5.48 7.40 -10.57
C ALA A 55 5.90 8.41 -11.63
N PRO A 56 6.10 7.96 -12.88
CA PRO A 56 6.47 8.88 -13.97
C PRO A 56 5.48 10.01 -14.17
N ASP A 57 4.20 9.82 -13.82
CA ASP A 57 3.19 10.87 -13.95
C ASP A 57 3.19 11.84 -12.75
N GLY A 58 4.12 11.67 -11.82
CA GLY A 58 4.26 12.55 -10.66
C GLY A 58 3.49 12.12 -9.44
N ARG A 59 2.69 11.08 -9.52
CA ARG A 59 1.92 10.63 -8.37
C ARG A 59 2.78 9.84 -7.40
N ILE A 60 2.43 9.94 -6.12
CA ILE A 60 3.11 9.17 -5.08
C ILE A 60 2.43 7.83 -4.93
N LEU A 61 3.23 6.78 -4.93
CA LEU A 61 2.77 5.41 -4.72
C LEU A 61 3.44 4.84 -3.49
N ILE A 62 2.70 4.05 -2.73
CA ILE A 62 3.25 3.33 -1.59
C ILE A 62 3.75 1.97 -2.08
N ASP A 63 4.97 1.63 -1.67
CA ASP A 63 5.52 0.31 -1.89
C ASP A 63 5.06 -0.57 -0.73
N VAL A 64 4.12 -1.45 -1.02
CA VAL A 64 3.51 -2.29 0.03
C VAL A 64 4.55 -3.17 0.69
N GLN A 65 5.50 -3.70 -0.08
CA GLN A 65 6.57 -4.52 0.51
C GLN A 65 7.49 -3.67 1.38
N GLY A 66 7.78 -2.44 0.95
CA GLY A 66 8.58 -1.53 1.75
C GLY A 66 7.88 -1.13 3.05
N TYR A 67 6.57 -0.94 2.97
CA TYR A 67 5.76 -0.67 4.14
C TYR A 67 5.85 -1.83 5.14
N GLU A 68 5.75 -3.06 4.64
CA GLU A 68 5.87 -4.24 5.51
C GLU A 68 7.22 -4.31 6.20
N LYS A 69 8.29 -4.04 5.44
CA LYS A 69 9.63 -4.03 6.02
C LYS A 69 9.77 -2.95 7.07
N TRP A 70 9.19 -1.78 6.82
CA TRP A 70 9.23 -0.70 7.78
C TRP A 70 8.55 -1.09 9.08
N ILE A 71 7.37 -1.72 8.99
CA ILE A 71 6.66 -2.19 10.17
C ILE A 71 7.49 -3.20 10.95
N GLU A 72 8.18 -4.07 10.24
CA GLU A 72 8.97 -5.14 10.86
C GLU A 72 10.35 -4.65 11.31
N GLY A 73 10.69 -3.42 11.03
CA GLY A 73 11.96 -2.86 11.45
C GLY A 73 13.15 -3.33 10.62
N ARG A 74 12.91 -3.68 9.36
CA ARG A 74 13.98 -4.20 8.49
C ARG A 74 14.35 -3.28 7.36
#